data_6d0c2e9fe276df1ad794ce765e919a4b
#
_entry.id   6d0c2e9fe276df1ad794ce765e919a4b
#
_cell.length_a   1.000
_cell.length_b   1.000
_cell.length_c   1.000
_cell.angle_alpha   90.00
_cell.angle_beta   90.00
_cell.angle_gamma   90.00
#
_symmetry.space_group_name_H-M   'P 1'
#
loop_
_entity.id
_entity.type
_entity.pdbx_description
1 polymer ?
#
loop_
_entity_poly.entity_id
_entity_poly.type
_entity_poly.pdbx_seq_one_letter_code
_entity_poly.pdbx_strand_id
1 'polypeptide(L)'
;AKAFVEATGVDMLAPSVGNIHGMVKGGNPRLHPERVKAIRDACGVPLVLHGGSGTMNEDFLECIKNGVDIVHINTEIRVAYRDGIKQSLIENPDEVAPYKFLKPGMLAVQKVVEERMKLFANI
;
A
#
# COMPACT_ATOMS: atom_id res chain seq x y z
N ALA A 1 -22.08 -4.62 -0.56
CA ALA A 1 -21.29 -4.38 0.65
C ALA A 1 -22.18 -4.45 1.90
N LYS A 2 -23.24 -3.64 2.02
CA LYS A 2 -24.13 -3.60 3.21
C LYS A 2 -24.66 -4.98 3.58
N ALA A 3 -25.34 -5.67 2.67
CA ALA A 3 -25.89 -7.00 2.92
C ALA A 3 -24.84 -8.05 3.35
N PHE A 4 -23.60 -7.92 2.84
CA PHE A 4 -22.50 -8.79 3.26
C PHE A 4 -22.11 -8.52 4.72
N VAL A 5 -21.92 -7.25 5.10
CA VAL A 5 -21.56 -6.85 6.47
C VAL A 5 -22.66 -7.29 7.46
N GLU A 6 -23.93 -7.06 7.13
CA GLU A 6 -25.07 -7.46 7.96
C GLU A 6 -25.17 -8.98 8.13
N ALA A 7 -24.92 -9.74 7.06
CA ALA A 7 -25.02 -11.20 7.09
C ALA A 7 -23.84 -11.88 7.78
N THR A 8 -22.66 -11.26 7.78
CA THR A 8 -21.42 -11.89 8.29
C THR A 8 -20.94 -11.33 9.62
N GLY A 9 -21.35 -10.11 9.99
CA GLY A 9 -20.92 -9.44 11.20
C GLY A 9 -19.42 -9.12 11.24
N VAL A 10 -18.79 -8.89 10.06
CA VAL A 10 -17.35 -8.54 10.00
C VAL A 10 -17.07 -7.17 10.63
N ASP A 11 -15.96 -7.05 11.34
CA ASP A 11 -15.56 -5.82 12.01
C ASP A 11 -15.01 -4.77 11.03
N MET A 12 -14.49 -5.18 9.87
CA MET A 12 -13.94 -4.34 8.83
C MET A 12 -14.25 -4.92 7.45
N LEU A 13 -14.27 -4.06 6.42
CA LEU A 13 -14.52 -4.48 5.05
C LEU A 13 -13.39 -4.01 4.14
N ALA A 14 -12.85 -4.92 3.31
CA ALA A 14 -11.90 -4.60 2.25
C ALA A 14 -12.60 -4.67 0.88
N PRO A 15 -13.20 -3.59 0.39
CA PRO A 15 -13.90 -3.58 -0.87
C PRO A 15 -12.97 -3.49 -2.08
N SER A 16 -13.42 -3.96 -3.24
CA SER A 16 -12.79 -3.63 -4.52
C SER A 16 -13.33 -2.29 -5.04
N VAL A 17 -12.43 -1.32 -5.14
CA VAL A 17 -12.74 0.05 -5.58
C VAL A 17 -11.81 0.52 -6.70
N GLY A 18 -11.40 -0.40 -7.59
CA GLY A 18 -10.42 -0.19 -8.65
C GLY A 18 -9.02 -0.68 -8.30
N ASN A 19 -8.78 -1.03 -7.05
CA ASN A 19 -7.50 -1.57 -6.57
C ASN A 19 -7.21 -2.96 -7.14
N ILE A 20 -5.93 -3.21 -7.38
CA ILE A 20 -5.38 -4.51 -7.76
C ILE A 20 -4.19 -4.86 -6.89
N HIS A 21 -3.89 -6.16 -6.74
CA HIS A 21 -2.69 -6.57 -6.04
C HIS A 21 -1.47 -6.53 -6.95
N GLY A 22 -0.37 -5.95 -6.45
CA GLY A 22 0.89 -5.82 -7.16
C GLY A 22 1.05 -4.49 -7.90
N MET A 23 2.08 -4.43 -8.75
CA MET A 23 2.42 -3.26 -9.56
C MET A 23 2.41 -3.67 -11.03
N VAL A 24 1.54 -3.07 -11.83
CA VAL A 24 1.42 -3.36 -13.26
C VAL A 24 2.40 -2.51 -14.06
N LYS A 25 3.03 -3.14 -15.04
CA LYS A 25 3.89 -2.44 -15.99
C LYS A 25 3.02 -1.49 -16.83
N GLY A 26 3.27 -0.19 -16.71
CA GLY A 26 2.43 0.86 -17.34
C GLY A 26 1.50 1.59 -16.37
N GLY A 27 1.49 1.21 -15.10
CA GLY A 27 0.71 1.84 -14.02
C GLY A 27 -0.52 1.04 -13.59
N ASN A 28 -0.91 1.21 -12.35
CA ASN A 28 -2.12 0.59 -11.81
C ASN A 28 -3.37 1.38 -12.25
N PRO A 29 -4.55 0.73 -12.28
CA PRO A 29 -5.82 1.43 -12.52
C PRO A 29 -6.05 2.54 -11.50
N ARG A 30 -6.87 3.52 -11.88
CA ARG A 30 -7.34 4.55 -10.95
C ARG A 30 -8.31 3.97 -9.94
N LEU A 31 -8.24 4.46 -8.70
CA LEU A 31 -9.24 4.15 -7.69
C LEU A 31 -10.53 4.95 -7.92
N HIS A 32 -11.59 4.53 -7.24
CA HIS A 32 -12.93 5.16 -7.29
C HIS A 32 -13.31 5.72 -5.91
N PRO A 33 -12.85 6.94 -5.52
CA PRO A 33 -13.14 7.53 -4.20
C PRO A 33 -14.63 7.70 -3.92
N GLU A 34 -15.41 8.03 -4.95
CA GLU A 34 -16.88 8.14 -4.86
C GLU A 34 -17.54 6.80 -4.45
N ARG A 35 -16.97 5.68 -4.91
CA ARG A 35 -17.41 4.33 -4.52
C ARG A 35 -17.02 4.01 -3.08
N VAL A 36 -15.82 4.43 -2.65
CA VAL A 36 -15.38 4.32 -1.25
C VAL A 36 -16.39 5.00 -0.35
N LYS A 37 -16.76 6.25 -0.65
CA LYS A 37 -17.74 7.00 0.13
C LYS A 37 -19.08 6.29 0.20
N ALA A 38 -19.61 5.86 -0.93
CA ALA A 38 -20.90 5.16 -0.99
C ALA A 38 -20.90 3.87 -0.16
N ILE A 39 -19.79 3.11 -0.18
CA ILE A 39 -19.63 1.88 0.61
C ILE A 39 -19.54 2.23 2.10
N ARG A 40 -18.74 3.24 2.47
CA ARG A 40 -18.60 3.70 3.85
C ARG A 40 -19.95 4.08 4.45
N ASP A 41 -20.70 4.91 3.74
CA ASP A 41 -22.02 5.39 4.18
C ASP A 41 -23.03 4.23 4.33
N ALA A 42 -22.93 3.20 3.48
CA ALA A 42 -23.85 2.05 3.49
C ALA A 42 -23.52 1.00 4.55
N CYS A 43 -22.24 0.79 4.87
CA CYS A 43 -21.79 -0.33 5.70
C CYS A 43 -21.55 0.02 7.17
N GLY A 44 -21.14 1.25 7.46
CA GLY A 44 -20.88 1.73 8.82
C GLY A 44 -19.67 1.09 9.52
N VAL A 45 -18.90 0.21 8.85
CA VAL A 45 -17.69 -0.42 9.38
C VAL A 45 -16.44 0.19 8.75
N PRO A 46 -15.27 0.12 9.43
CA PRO A 46 -14.01 0.59 8.86
C PRO A 46 -13.68 -0.05 7.51
N LEU A 47 -13.14 0.75 6.59
CA LEU A 47 -12.74 0.28 5.26
C LEU A 47 -11.23 0.10 5.15
N VAL A 48 -10.83 -1.03 4.56
CA VAL A 48 -9.43 -1.41 4.33
C VAL A 48 -9.14 -1.40 2.83
N LEU A 49 -8.16 -0.62 2.39
CA LEU A 49 -7.68 -0.63 1.02
C LEU A 49 -6.53 -1.64 0.88
N HIS A 50 -6.80 -2.77 0.25
CA HIS A 50 -5.80 -3.74 -0.19
C HIS A 50 -5.21 -3.38 -1.55
N GLY A 51 -4.05 -3.95 -1.89
CA GLY A 51 -3.44 -3.76 -3.21
C GLY A 51 -2.95 -2.34 -3.49
N GLY A 52 -2.55 -1.61 -2.44
CA GLY A 52 -2.15 -0.21 -2.57
C GLY A 52 -0.84 0.03 -3.34
N SER A 53 0.08 -0.96 -3.43
CA SER A 53 1.36 -0.78 -4.12
C SER A 53 1.16 -0.41 -5.59
N GLY A 54 1.79 0.70 -6.02
CA GLY A 54 1.67 1.22 -7.39
C GLY A 54 0.46 2.12 -7.64
N THR A 55 -0.36 2.38 -6.64
CA THR A 55 -1.45 3.35 -6.68
C THR A 55 -0.89 4.78 -6.68
N MET A 56 -1.53 5.68 -7.40
CA MET A 56 -1.16 7.10 -7.44
C MET A 56 -1.41 7.77 -6.08
N ASN A 57 -0.55 8.72 -5.71
CA ASN A 57 -0.63 9.41 -4.42
C ASN A 57 -1.98 10.15 -4.25
N GLU A 58 -2.46 10.78 -5.31
CA GLU A 58 -3.74 11.49 -5.32
C GLU A 58 -4.91 10.57 -5.02
N ASP A 59 -4.87 9.34 -5.56
CA ASP A 59 -5.93 8.34 -5.33
C ASP A 59 -5.96 7.88 -3.87
N PHE A 60 -4.79 7.72 -3.23
CA PHE A 60 -4.73 7.43 -1.79
C PHE A 60 -5.37 8.55 -0.97
N LEU A 61 -4.96 9.80 -1.21
CA LEU A 61 -5.46 10.96 -0.46
C LEU A 61 -6.99 11.10 -0.61
N GLU A 62 -7.50 10.97 -1.83
CA GLU A 62 -8.95 11.04 -2.07
C GLU A 62 -9.70 9.84 -1.45
N CYS A 63 -9.15 8.62 -1.50
CA CYS A 63 -9.78 7.46 -0.85
C CYS A 63 -9.78 7.58 0.69
N ILE A 64 -8.70 8.06 1.29
CA ILE A 64 -8.61 8.30 2.75
C ILE A 64 -9.64 9.37 3.14
N LYS A 65 -9.71 10.48 2.43
CA LYS A 65 -10.70 11.55 2.64
C LYS A 65 -12.14 11.05 2.52
N ASN A 66 -12.39 10.06 1.68
CA ASN A 66 -13.70 9.47 1.44
C ASN A 66 -14.00 8.24 2.33
N GLY A 67 -13.14 7.90 3.29
CA GLY A 67 -13.47 6.95 4.35
C GLY A 67 -12.72 5.62 4.33
N VAL A 68 -11.56 5.55 3.68
CA VAL A 68 -10.59 4.47 3.93
C VAL A 68 -9.88 4.75 5.25
N ASP A 69 -9.92 3.78 6.15
CA ASP A 69 -9.29 3.88 7.49
C ASP A 69 -7.92 3.21 7.53
N ILE A 70 -7.71 2.15 6.74
CA ILE A 70 -6.48 1.35 6.73
C ILE A 70 -6.02 1.14 5.30
N VAL A 71 -4.72 1.32 5.04
CA VAL A 71 -4.09 1.04 3.73
C VAL A 71 -3.04 -0.03 3.89
N HIS A 72 -3.11 -1.09 3.08
CA HIS A 72 -2.12 -2.15 3.04
C HIS A 72 -1.16 -1.98 1.87
N ILE A 73 0.13 -1.81 2.20
CA ILE A 73 1.25 -1.70 1.26
C ILE A 73 2.17 -2.91 1.43
N ASN A 74 2.51 -3.60 0.35
CA ASN A 74 3.39 -4.76 0.40
C ASN A 74 4.39 -4.81 -0.77
N THR A 75 3.92 -4.87 -2.01
CA THR A 75 4.79 -5.13 -3.17
C THR A 75 5.89 -4.09 -3.32
N GLU A 76 5.61 -2.80 -3.15
CA GLU A 76 6.64 -1.74 -3.26
C GLU A 76 7.71 -1.85 -2.16
N ILE A 77 7.35 -2.30 -0.95
CA ILE A 77 8.30 -2.57 0.14
C ILE A 77 9.24 -3.71 -0.25
N ARG A 78 8.71 -4.79 -0.83
CA ARG A 78 9.52 -5.92 -1.32
C ARG A 78 10.44 -5.51 -2.47
N VAL A 79 9.95 -4.68 -3.38
CA VAL A 79 10.74 -4.15 -4.50
C VAL A 79 11.88 -3.30 -3.96
N ALA A 80 11.60 -2.39 -3.04
CA ALA A 80 12.62 -1.53 -2.41
C ALA A 80 13.69 -2.36 -1.70
N TYR A 81 13.30 -3.38 -0.93
CA TYR A 81 14.23 -4.27 -0.25
C TYR A 81 15.15 -5.01 -1.23
N ARG A 82 14.56 -5.65 -2.25
CA ARG A 82 15.29 -6.37 -3.29
C ARG A 82 16.29 -5.45 -4.01
N ASP A 83 15.84 -4.27 -4.41
CA ASP A 83 16.65 -3.36 -5.22
C ASP A 83 17.78 -2.74 -4.38
N GLY A 84 17.54 -2.47 -3.10
CA GLY A 84 18.58 -2.03 -2.17
C GLY A 84 19.67 -3.09 -1.96
N ILE A 85 19.31 -4.37 -1.83
CA ILE A 85 20.27 -5.47 -1.74
C ILE A 85 21.03 -5.63 -3.06
N LYS A 86 20.32 -5.62 -4.19
CA LYS A 86 20.92 -5.74 -5.52
C LYS A 86 21.97 -4.67 -5.75
N GLN A 87 21.65 -3.42 -5.42
CA GLN A 87 22.58 -2.28 -5.55
C GLN A 87 23.81 -2.47 -4.65
N SER A 88 23.61 -2.88 -3.41
CA SER A 88 24.70 -3.15 -2.47
C SER A 88 25.68 -4.20 -2.97
N LEU A 89 25.21 -5.29 -3.56
CA LEU A 89 26.05 -6.35 -4.11
C LEU A 89 26.76 -5.93 -5.42
N ILE A 90 26.20 -4.98 -6.16
CA ILE A 90 26.87 -4.39 -7.33
C ILE A 90 28.02 -3.47 -6.90
N GLU A 91 27.77 -2.64 -5.87
CA GLU A 91 28.76 -1.66 -5.37
C GLU A 91 29.91 -2.33 -4.59
N ASN A 92 29.61 -3.45 -3.91
CA ASN A 92 30.57 -4.17 -3.07
C ASN A 92 30.52 -5.67 -3.37
N PRO A 93 31.00 -6.11 -4.54
CA PRO A 93 30.85 -7.49 -5.01
C PRO A 93 31.56 -8.54 -4.14
N ASP A 94 32.60 -8.14 -3.41
CA ASP A 94 33.40 -9.00 -2.54
C ASP A 94 32.92 -9.03 -1.08
N GLU A 95 31.85 -8.29 -0.74
CA GLU A 95 31.31 -8.27 0.62
C GLU A 95 30.52 -9.54 0.92
N VAL A 96 30.97 -10.31 1.89
CA VAL A 96 30.36 -11.61 2.28
C VAL A 96 29.56 -11.52 3.59
N ALA A 97 29.63 -10.39 4.32
CA ALA A 97 28.96 -10.24 5.59
C ALA A 97 27.47 -9.83 5.39
N PRO A 98 26.50 -10.70 5.75
CA PRO A 98 25.07 -10.41 5.51
C PRO A 98 24.60 -9.11 6.14
N TYR A 99 25.03 -8.82 7.37
CA TYR A 99 24.65 -7.60 8.08
C TYR A 99 25.13 -6.31 7.40
N LYS A 100 26.11 -6.38 6.49
CA LYS A 100 26.56 -5.26 5.68
C LYS A 100 25.77 -5.16 4.38
N PHE A 101 25.74 -6.22 3.55
CA PHE A 101 25.09 -6.15 2.25
C PHE A 101 23.55 -6.10 2.33
N LEU A 102 22.92 -6.55 3.43
CA LEU A 102 21.48 -6.44 3.64
C LEU A 102 21.04 -5.03 4.14
N LYS A 103 21.95 -4.28 4.78
CA LYS A 103 21.63 -2.97 5.36
C LYS A 103 21.01 -1.98 4.37
N PRO A 104 21.51 -1.81 3.13
CA PRO A 104 20.89 -0.93 2.14
C PRO A 104 19.46 -1.32 1.79
N GLY A 105 19.14 -2.62 1.76
CA GLY A 105 17.76 -3.10 1.61
C GLY A 105 16.84 -2.65 2.75
N MET A 106 17.31 -2.73 4.00
CA MET A 106 16.55 -2.25 5.16
C MET A 106 16.31 -0.73 5.10
N LEU A 107 17.32 0.05 4.74
CA LEU A 107 17.19 1.50 4.60
C LEU A 107 16.24 1.89 3.46
N ALA A 108 16.24 1.14 2.36
CA ALA A 108 15.30 1.34 1.27
C ALA A 108 13.84 1.07 1.71
N VAL A 109 13.60 0.03 2.51
CA VAL A 109 12.27 -0.22 3.12
C VAL A 109 11.87 0.92 4.04
N GLN A 110 12.77 1.35 4.93
CA GLN A 110 12.50 2.47 5.85
C GLN A 110 12.06 3.72 5.10
N LYS A 111 12.74 4.05 4.00
CA LYS A 111 12.41 5.22 3.17
C LYS A 111 11.00 5.11 2.58
N VAL A 112 10.63 3.96 2.00
CA VAL A 112 9.28 3.75 1.44
C VAL A 112 8.22 3.86 2.52
N VAL A 113 8.43 3.25 3.68
CA VAL A 113 7.47 3.33 4.80
C VAL A 113 7.31 4.77 5.27
N GLU A 114 8.41 5.51 5.44
CA GLU A 114 8.39 6.93 5.84
C GLU A 114 7.62 7.78 4.83
N GLU A 115 7.86 7.61 3.53
CA GLU A 115 7.15 8.33 2.46
C GLU A 115 5.64 8.04 2.50
N ARG A 116 5.25 6.78 2.69
CA ARG A 116 3.84 6.40 2.80
C ARG A 116 3.18 6.92 4.06
N MET A 117 3.87 6.88 5.20
CA MET A 117 3.35 7.45 6.46
C MET A 117 3.12 8.97 6.33
N LYS A 118 4.07 9.71 5.76
CA LYS A 118 3.90 11.14 5.49
C LYS A 118 2.72 11.42 4.56
N LEU A 119 2.63 10.68 3.46
CA LEU A 119 1.53 10.81 2.51
C LEU A 119 0.17 10.58 3.19
N PHE A 120 0.01 9.48 3.94
CA PHE A 120 -1.27 9.12 4.55
C PHE A 120 -1.66 10.04 5.72
N ALA A 121 -0.67 10.59 6.42
CA ALA A 121 -0.88 11.62 7.44
C ALA A 121 -1.06 13.04 6.87
N ASN A 122 -0.88 13.20 5.56
CA ASN A 122 -0.94 14.49 4.85
C ASN A 122 0.01 15.54 5.43
N ILE A 123 1.29 15.16 5.68
CA ILE A 123 2.38 15.99 6.22
C ILE A 123 3.64 15.91 5.36
#